data_b8afa0c55be11591029a53ef6aecf00b
#
_entry.id   b8afa0c55be11591029a53ef6aecf00b
#
_cell.length_a   1.000
_cell.length_b   1.000
_cell.length_c   1.000
_cell.angle_alpha   90.00
_cell.angle_beta   90.00
_cell.angle_gamma   90.00
#
_symmetry.space_group_name_H-M   'P 1'
#
loop_
_entity.id
_entity.type
_entity.pdbx_description
1 polymer ?
#
loop_
_entity_poly.entity_id
_entity_poly.type
_entity_poly.pdbx_seq_one_letter_code
_entity_poly.pdbx_strand_id
1 'polypeptide(L)'
;MARYVIGGDVGSSGYKTVLLDIESGEIKATSSVPYEVNWVKSNWAQQDPSLWKQAFTKATRGLLKKQKVKDEEIAGIAFSGQQHGAVVVDKDNQPLYEAILWCCQRSAQECKVIEEAVAKETGRADTYVKEIGMHAVPGFQGPKVLWIYRHLSQVYKRTEKLLFPKDWLKTEISGEKRWTTELSDLSGSGYLRGDGTLSKVIMGVMKINSRWIPQILPSTSQIGTVSEKIAKEVGLSEDTRIFGGGGDNPCSMLGNNAYLLESVGTSGTFSARVKQPIVDGTLHPFIVPDDRFNHPSGPKQPLHCIIDAASAIDYIAEKVYGKGKFTHEMLNRVAKSTPPGSKGIIIIPFIHGQRVPYLPQGKRYIKGYDPAKGKKEDLIRAVMEGAAYAMKYGFELLRQGMRRQKIAEPARITITGGGSKGEEASQIRSDVYGKQLINPHT
;
A
#
# COMPACT_ATOMS: atom_id res chain seq x y z
N MET A 1 -18.82 -23.09 19.32
CA MET A 1 -18.98 -21.67 18.94
C MET A 1 -17.72 -21.24 18.20
N ALA A 2 -17.88 -20.44 17.17
CA ALA A 2 -16.73 -19.89 16.43
C ALA A 2 -15.90 -18.99 17.34
N ARG A 3 -14.61 -19.26 17.42
CA ARG A 3 -13.65 -18.61 18.31
C ARG A 3 -12.63 -17.75 17.57
N TYR A 4 -12.37 -18.10 16.32
CA TYR A 4 -11.28 -17.50 15.57
C TYR A 4 -11.78 -16.77 14.32
N VAL A 5 -11.00 -15.80 13.87
CA VAL A 5 -11.10 -15.21 12.54
C VAL A 5 -9.75 -15.29 11.84
N ILE A 6 -9.79 -15.36 10.52
CA ILE A 6 -8.60 -15.35 9.67
C ILE A 6 -8.46 -13.97 9.02
N GLY A 7 -7.31 -13.35 9.22
CA GLY A 7 -6.88 -12.19 8.45
C GLY A 7 -5.92 -12.61 7.35
N GLY A 8 -6.18 -12.21 6.11
CA GLY A 8 -5.30 -12.46 4.98
C GLY A 8 -4.77 -11.16 4.39
N ASP A 9 -3.51 -11.13 3.94
CA ASP A 9 -2.91 -10.00 3.23
C ASP A 9 -2.35 -10.43 1.88
N VAL A 10 -2.93 -9.90 0.81
CA VAL A 10 -2.49 -10.13 -0.58
C VAL A 10 -1.41 -9.11 -0.93
N GLY A 11 -0.19 -9.32 -0.42
CA GLY A 11 0.93 -8.41 -0.63
C GLY A 11 1.57 -8.54 -2.02
N SER A 12 2.56 -7.69 -2.33
CA SER A 12 3.27 -7.75 -3.61
C SER A 12 4.28 -8.90 -3.69
N SER A 13 4.91 -9.27 -2.57
CA SER A 13 5.96 -10.30 -2.50
C SER A 13 5.51 -11.62 -1.89
N GLY A 14 4.23 -11.74 -1.50
CA GLY A 14 3.69 -12.93 -0.87
C GLY A 14 2.33 -12.70 -0.22
N TYR A 15 1.64 -13.79 0.05
CA TYR A 15 0.43 -13.83 0.86
C TYR A 15 0.79 -14.13 2.31
N LYS A 16 0.23 -13.36 3.23
CA LYS A 16 0.36 -13.59 4.68
C LYS A 16 -1.01 -13.86 5.27
N THR A 17 -1.07 -14.71 6.29
CA THR A 17 -2.30 -14.98 7.01
C THR A 17 -2.06 -15.08 8.51
N VAL A 18 -3.04 -14.63 9.27
CA VAL A 18 -3.04 -14.68 10.74
C VAL A 18 -4.30 -15.37 11.24
N LEU A 19 -4.17 -16.10 12.34
CA LEU A 19 -5.29 -16.61 13.11
C LEU A 19 -5.44 -15.74 14.36
N LEU A 20 -6.56 -15.06 14.48
CA LEU A 20 -6.87 -14.16 15.59
C LEU A 20 -7.96 -14.79 16.47
N ASP A 21 -7.71 -14.86 17.77
CA ASP A 21 -8.71 -15.23 18.77
C ASP A 21 -9.61 -14.03 19.05
N ILE A 22 -10.92 -14.19 18.88
CA ILE A 22 -11.90 -13.09 18.95
C ILE A 22 -12.03 -12.56 20.38
N GLU A 23 -11.91 -13.44 21.38
CA GLU A 23 -12.11 -13.06 22.78
C GLU A 23 -10.90 -12.34 23.36
N SER A 24 -9.70 -12.87 23.12
CA SER A 24 -8.47 -12.27 23.66
C SER A 24 -7.89 -11.16 22.78
N GLY A 25 -8.26 -11.08 21.50
CA GLY A 25 -7.63 -10.19 20.51
C GLY A 25 -6.21 -10.59 20.14
N GLU A 26 -5.73 -11.78 20.55
CA GLU A 26 -4.38 -12.24 20.32
C GLU A 26 -4.22 -12.97 18.97
N ILE A 27 -3.11 -12.71 18.30
CA ILE A 27 -2.68 -13.50 17.14
C ILE A 27 -2.11 -14.83 17.64
N LYS A 28 -2.84 -15.93 17.42
CA LYS A 28 -2.43 -17.27 17.83
C LYS A 28 -1.41 -17.91 16.88
N ALA A 29 -1.47 -17.54 15.60
CA ALA A 29 -0.53 -18.06 14.62
C ALA A 29 -0.45 -17.15 13.38
N THR A 30 0.67 -17.28 12.67
CA THR A 30 0.90 -16.63 11.38
C THR A 30 1.45 -17.64 10.38
N SER A 31 1.15 -17.43 9.11
CA SER A 31 1.74 -18.19 8.02
C SER A 31 1.97 -17.26 6.82
N SER A 32 2.96 -17.56 6.00
CA SER A 32 3.22 -16.80 4.77
C SER A 32 3.71 -17.70 3.64
N VAL A 33 3.35 -17.33 2.42
CA VAL A 33 3.82 -17.98 1.20
C VAL A 33 4.30 -16.90 0.26
N PRO A 34 5.60 -16.88 -0.09
CA PRO A 34 6.14 -15.91 -1.02
C PRO A 34 5.74 -16.24 -2.46
N TYR A 35 5.68 -15.20 -3.29
CA TYR A 35 5.59 -15.27 -4.74
C TYR A 35 6.31 -14.07 -5.36
N GLU A 36 6.66 -14.19 -6.63
CA GLU A 36 7.44 -13.17 -7.30
C GLU A 36 6.57 -12.20 -8.09
N VAL A 37 7.12 -11.00 -8.30
CA VAL A 37 6.61 -10.01 -9.26
C VAL A 37 7.24 -10.33 -10.62
N ASN A 38 6.41 -10.43 -11.65
CA ASN A 38 6.88 -10.55 -13.03
C ASN A 38 7.27 -9.16 -13.56
N TRP A 39 8.58 -8.91 -13.66
CA TRP A 39 9.16 -7.71 -14.24
C TRP A 39 9.41 -7.91 -15.73
N VAL A 40 8.37 -7.68 -16.56
CA VAL A 40 8.46 -7.84 -18.03
C VAL A 40 9.51 -6.91 -18.63
N LYS A 41 9.67 -5.71 -18.05
CA LYS A 41 10.74 -4.74 -18.31
C LYS A 41 11.16 -4.14 -16.97
N SER A 42 12.25 -3.40 -16.94
CA SER A 42 12.80 -2.80 -15.70
C SER A 42 11.79 -2.00 -14.86
N ASN A 43 10.72 -1.50 -15.48
CA ASN A 43 9.69 -0.69 -14.82
C ASN A 43 8.25 -1.17 -15.11
N TRP A 44 8.06 -2.39 -15.63
CA TRP A 44 6.76 -3.00 -15.89
C TRP A 44 6.53 -4.19 -14.97
N ALA A 45 5.74 -3.97 -13.93
CA ALA A 45 5.43 -4.96 -12.90
C ALA A 45 4.03 -5.54 -13.07
N GLN A 46 3.92 -6.86 -13.09
CA GLN A 46 2.64 -7.57 -13.15
C GLN A 46 2.72 -8.90 -12.40
N GLN A 47 1.57 -9.49 -12.11
CA GLN A 47 1.46 -10.79 -11.44
C GLN A 47 0.28 -11.58 -12.01
N ASP A 48 0.46 -12.88 -12.11
CA ASP A 48 -0.65 -13.81 -12.34
C ASP A 48 -1.50 -13.93 -11.06
N PRO A 49 -2.79 -13.54 -11.08
CA PRO A 49 -3.67 -13.64 -9.92
C PRO A 49 -3.80 -15.07 -9.36
N SER A 50 -3.58 -16.11 -10.16
CA SER A 50 -3.61 -17.49 -9.71
C SER A 50 -2.59 -17.79 -8.59
N LEU A 51 -1.46 -17.06 -8.57
CA LEU A 51 -0.46 -17.15 -7.50
C LEU A 51 -1.04 -16.75 -6.15
N TRP A 52 -1.92 -15.76 -6.11
CA TRP A 52 -2.56 -15.31 -4.86
C TRP A 52 -3.47 -16.38 -4.28
N LYS A 53 -4.27 -17.04 -5.14
CA LYS A 53 -5.13 -18.16 -4.73
C LYS A 53 -4.31 -19.36 -4.24
N GLN A 54 -3.26 -19.74 -4.97
CA GLN A 54 -2.36 -20.82 -4.57
C GLN A 54 -1.70 -20.54 -3.22
N ALA A 55 -1.22 -19.28 -3.02
CA ALA A 55 -0.58 -18.87 -1.79
C ALA A 55 -1.58 -18.82 -0.62
N PHE A 56 -2.80 -18.30 -0.84
CA PHE A 56 -3.91 -18.35 0.11
C PHE A 56 -4.17 -19.79 0.57
N THR A 57 -4.39 -20.69 -0.39
CA THR A 57 -4.67 -22.09 -0.11
C THR A 57 -3.55 -22.73 0.74
N LYS A 58 -2.30 -22.56 0.32
CA LYS A 58 -1.14 -23.15 0.98
C LYS A 58 -0.94 -22.59 2.38
N ALA A 59 -0.99 -21.25 2.54
CA ALA A 59 -0.74 -20.60 3.81
C ALA A 59 -1.85 -20.89 4.83
N THR A 60 -3.12 -20.77 4.43
CA THR A 60 -4.27 -20.96 5.32
C THR A 60 -4.41 -22.42 5.74
N ARG A 61 -4.30 -23.36 4.81
CA ARG A 61 -4.28 -24.80 5.12
C ARG A 61 -3.13 -25.16 6.07
N GLY A 62 -1.93 -24.62 5.83
CA GLY A 62 -0.77 -24.86 6.69
C GLY A 62 -0.98 -24.31 8.11
N LEU A 63 -1.58 -23.13 8.24
CA LEU A 63 -1.92 -22.48 9.49
C LEU A 63 -2.90 -23.33 10.32
N LEU A 64 -4.04 -23.70 9.73
CA LEU A 64 -5.09 -24.48 10.40
C LEU A 64 -4.58 -25.86 10.85
N LYS A 65 -3.87 -26.57 9.97
CA LYS A 65 -3.27 -27.88 10.29
C LYS A 65 -2.28 -27.80 11.46
N LYS A 66 -1.40 -26.78 11.47
CA LYS A 66 -0.40 -26.59 12.53
C LYS A 66 -1.05 -26.30 13.88
N GLN A 67 -2.12 -25.52 13.89
CA GLN A 67 -2.82 -25.12 15.11
C GLN A 67 -3.90 -26.12 15.56
N LYS A 68 -4.18 -27.15 14.75
CA LYS A 68 -5.24 -28.16 15.00
C LYS A 68 -6.61 -27.51 15.25
N VAL A 69 -6.87 -26.37 14.59
CA VAL A 69 -8.15 -25.67 14.66
C VAL A 69 -9.15 -26.40 13.78
N LYS A 70 -10.34 -26.63 14.31
CA LYS A 70 -11.43 -27.20 13.56
C LYS A 70 -12.14 -26.15 12.71
N ASP A 71 -12.71 -26.56 11.59
CA ASP A 71 -13.38 -25.68 10.64
C ASP A 71 -14.56 -24.90 11.27
N GLU A 72 -15.34 -25.55 12.15
CA GLU A 72 -16.44 -24.91 12.87
C GLU A 72 -16.01 -23.83 13.88
N GLU A 73 -14.72 -23.76 14.20
CA GLU A 73 -14.17 -22.73 15.10
C GLU A 73 -13.85 -21.41 14.35
N ILE A 74 -13.88 -21.40 13.00
CA ILE A 74 -13.59 -20.22 12.20
C ILE A 74 -14.86 -19.46 11.87
N ALA A 75 -15.01 -18.26 12.43
CA ALA A 75 -16.17 -17.38 12.21
C ALA A 75 -16.17 -16.73 10.82
N GLY A 76 -15.01 -16.47 10.26
CA GLY A 76 -14.89 -15.82 8.96
C GLY A 76 -13.47 -15.40 8.60
N ILE A 77 -13.36 -14.86 7.38
CA ILE A 77 -12.13 -14.39 6.78
C ILE A 77 -12.32 -12.97 6.27
N ALA A 78 -11.34 -12.11 6.52
CA ALA A 78 -11.24 -10.78 5.91
C ALA A 78 -9.86 -10.60 5.26
N PHE A 79 -9.79 -9.75 4.22
CA PHE A 79 -8.57 -9.53 3.48
C PHE A 79 -8.11 -8.07 3.54
N SER A 80 -6.83 -7.87 3.74
CA SER A 80 -6.12 -6.71 3.24
C SER A 80 -5.37 -7.07 1.96
N GLY A 81 -4.92 -6.07 1.22
CA GLY A 81 -4.08 -6.36 0.05
C GLY A 81 -3.50 -5.12 -0.60
N GLN A 82 -2.49 -5.37 -1.44
CA GLN A 82 -1.84 -4.32 -2.22
C GLN A 82 -2.86 -3.51 -3.03
N GLN A 83 -2.81 -2.20 -2.83
CA GLN A 83 -3.73 -1.27 -3.48
C GLN A 83 -3.34 -0.98 -4.93
N HIS A 84 -4.20 -0.29 -5.66
CA HIS A 84 -3.97 0.23 -7.01
C HIS A 84 -3.83 -0.81 -8.13
N GLY A 85 -3.74 -2.10 -7.83
CA GLY A 85 -3.63 -3.15 -8.85
C GLY A 85 -4.82 -3.12 -9.82
N ALA A 86 -4.58 -3.34 -11.12
CA ALA A 86 -5.64 -3.47 -12.11
C ALA A 86 -5.77 -4.94 -12.53
N VAL A 87 -6.84 -5.59 -12.08
CA VAL A 87 -7.21 -6.96 -12.45
C VAL A 87 -8.44 -6.87 -13.31
N VAL A 88 -8.30 -7.11 -14.62
CA VAL A 88 -9.42 -7.14 -15.58
C VAL A 88 -9.85 -8.57 -15.79
N VAL A 89 -11.13 -8.86 -15.60
CA VAL A 89 -11.69 -10.21 -15.68
C VAL A 89 -12.87 -10.30 -16.65
N ASP A 90 -13.12 -11.50 -17.14
CA ASP A 90 -14.32 -11.84 -17.89
C ASP A 90 -15.51 -12.16 -16.97
N LYS A 91 -16.63 -12.58 -17.57
CA LYS A 91 -17.87 -12.97 -16.87
C LYS A 91 -17.71 -14.14 -15.88
N ASP A 92 -16.68 -14.96 -16.05
CA ASP A 92 -16.39 -16.13 -15.23
C ASP A 92 -15.32 -15.85 -14.16
N ASN A 93 -14.96 -14.58 -13.93
CA ASN A 93 -13.89 -14.10 -13.04
C ASN A 93 -12.48 -14.54 -13.49
N GLN A 94 -12.31 -14.96 -14.76
CA GLN A 94 -11.00 -15.32 -15.25
C GLN A 94 -10.20 -14.08 -15.63
N PRO A 95 -8.96 -13.93 -15.15
CA PRO A 95 -8.10 -12.81 -15.52
C PRO A 95 -7.84 -12.83 -17.05
N LEU A 96 -8.12 -11.71 -17.71
CA LEU A 96 -7.88 -11.54 -19.14
C LEU A 96 -6.43 -11.14 -19.46
N TYR A 97 -5.73 -10.66 -18.44
CA TYR A 97 -4.33 -10.27 -18.46
C TYR A 97 -3.76 -10.39 -17.05
N GLU A 98 -2.44 -10.55 -16.91
CA GLU A 98 -1.80 -10.49 -15.61
C GLU A 98 -2.10 -9.14 -14.93
N ALA A 99 -2.36 -9.15 -13.63
CA ALA A 99 -2.66 -7.96 -12.86
C ALA A 99 -1.52 -6.94 -12.96
N ILE A 100 -1.81 -5.73 -13.42
CA ILE A 100 -0.81 -4.64 -13.48
C ILE A 100 -0.69 -4.03 -12.10
N LEU A 101 0.50 -4.13 -11.48
CA LEU A 101 0.71 -3.79 -10.08
C LEU A 101 0.87 -2.28 -9.83
N TRP A 102 0.81 -1.89 -8.56
CA TRP A 102 0.95 -0.51 -8.08
C TRP A 102 2.32 0.14 -8.40
N CYS A 103 3.40 -0.65 -8.46
CA CYS A 103 4.75 -0.18 -8.76
C CYS A 103 5.05 -0.08 -10.26
N CYS A 104 4.13 -0.54 -11.13
CA CYS A 104 4.29 -0.51 -12.57
C CYS A 104 4.23 0.91 -13.13
N GLN A 105 5.19 1.27 -13.98
CA GLN A 105 5.30 2.60 -14.59
C GLN A 105 4.83 2.65 -16.05
N ARG A 106 4.28 1.56 -16.61
CA ARG A 106 3.91 1.49 -18.04
C ARG A 106 2.90 2.54 -18.49
N SER A 107 2.04 3.01 -17.58
CA SER A 107 0.99 4.00 -17.85
C SER A 107 1.40 5.45 -17.53
N ALA A 108 2.71 5.74 -17.47
CA ALA A 108 3.19 7.10 -17.17
C ALA A 108 2.76 8.13 -18.23
N GLN A 109 2.67 7.72 -19.49
CA GLN A 109 2.20 8.57 -20.58
C GLN A 109 0.70 8.87 -20.47
N GLU A 110 -0.08 7.86 -20.06
CA GLU A 110 -1.52 7.97 -19.85
C GLU A 110 -1.88 8.97 -18.75
N CYS A 111 -1.03 9.15 -17.74
CA CYS A 111 -1.26 10.14 -16.68
C CYS A 111 -1.34 11.56 -17.24
N LYS A 112 -0.42 11.94 -18.10
CA LYS A 112 -0.43 13.26 -18.77
C LYS A 112 -1.68 13.43 -19.64
N VAL A 113 -1.98 12.42 -20.47
CA VAL A 113 -3.16 12.42 -21.34
C VAL A 113 -4.45 12.58 -20.53
N ILE A 114 -4.55 11.92 -19.36
CA ILE A 114 -5.71 12.01 -18.48
C ILE A 114 -5.91 13.43 -17.96
N GLU A 115 -4.87 14.06 -17.39
CA GLU A 115 -4.99 15.41 -16.83
C GLU A 115 -5.30 16.43 -17.91
N GLU A 116 -4.63 16.37 -19.06
CA GLU A 116 -4.88 17.25 -20.21
C GLU A 116 -6.31 17.09 -20.76
N ALA A 117 -6.80 15.85 -20.90
CA ALA A 117 -8.13 15.59 -21.39
C ALA A 117 -9.22 16.03 -20.39
N VAL A 118 -9.03 15.81 -19.08
CA VAL A 118 -9.94 16.30 -18.03
C VAL A 118 -9.96 17.83 -18.03
N ALA A 119 -8.80 18.48 -18.13
CA ALA A 119 -8.70 19.94 -18.20
C ALA A 119 -9.46 20.50 -19.43
N LYS A 120 -9.31 19.86 -20.59
CA LYS A 120 -10.02 20.25 -21.83
C LYS A 120 -11.53 20.07 -21.69
N GLU A 121 -12.00 18.94 -21.14
CA GLU A 121 -13.41 18.64 -21.02
C GLU A 121 -14.13 19.55 -20.01
N THR A 122 -13.43 19.94 -18.94
CA THR A 122 -14.00 20.76 -17.87
C THR A 122 -13.70 22.26 -17.99
N GLY A 123 -12.81 22.65 -18.91
CA GLY A 123 -12.34 24.03 -19.04
C GLY A 123 -11.43 24.49 -17.90
N ARG A 124 -10.92 23.59 -17.05
CA ARG A 124 -10.13 23.93 -15.85
C ARG A 124 -8.95 22.98 -15.69
N ALA A 125 -7.74 23.51 -15.67
CA ALA A 125 -6.49 22.76 -15.60
C ALA A 125 -6.34 21.93 -14.29
N ASP A 126 -6.93 22.40 -13.21
CA ASP A 126 -6.76 21.80 -11.87
C ASP A 126 -7.88 20.81 -11.45
N THR A 127 -8.82 20.51 -12.36
CA THR A 127 -9.98 19.68 -12.04
C THR A 127 -9.58 18.30 -11.53
N TYR A 128 -8.62 17.61 -12.18
CA TYR A 128 -8.20 16.30 -11.75
C TYR A 128 -7.69 16.31 -10.30
N VAL A 129 -6.76 17.22 -9.99
CA VAL A 129 -6.19 17.33 -8.64
C VAL A 129 -7.26 17.72 -7.61
N LYS A 130 -8.18 18.62 -7.95
CA LYS A 130 -9.27 19.02 -7.05
C LYS A 130 -10.24 17.88 -6.74
N GLU A 131 -10.57 17.06 -7.73
CA GLU A 131 -11.49 15.92 -7.53
C GLU A 131 -10.82 14.74 -6.83
N ILE A 132 -9.58 14.42 -7.19
CA ILE A 132 -8.87 13.22 -6.69
C ILE A 132 -8.01 13.51 -5.48
N GLY A 133 -7.49 14.73 -5.33
CA GLY A 133 -6.60 15.12 -4.22
C GLY A 133 -5.12 15.16 -4.59
N MET A 134 -4.71 14.48 -5.66
CA MET A 134 -3.33 14.45 -6.14
C MET A 134 -3.27 14.32 -7.67
N HIS A 135 -2.08 14.51 -8.23
CA HIS A 135 -1.83 14.29 -9.65
C HIS A 135 -2.03 12.82 -10.06
N ALA A 136 -2.34 12.59 -11.34
CA ALA A 136 -2.39 11.24 -11.89
C ALA A 136 -1.02 10.57 -11.81
N VAL A 137 -0.98 9.35 -11.30
CA VAL A 137 0.26 8.57 -11.17
C VAL A 137 0.10 7.20 -11.82
N PRO A 138 1.16 6.63 -12.42
CA PRO A 138 1.09 5.32 -13.09
C PRO A 138 0.67 4.19 -12.14
N GLY A 139 0.92 4.38 -10.84
CA GLY A 139 0.54 3.45 -9.80
C GLY A 139 -0.97 3.25 -9.67
N PHE A 140 -1.80 4.25 -9.96
CA PHE A 140 -3.26 4.14 -9.84
C PHE A 140 -3.88 3.17 -10.85
N GLN A 141 -5.05 2.65 -10.51
CA GLN A 141 -5.78 1.68 -11.34
C GLN A 141 -6.24 2.30 -12.67
N GLY A 142 -6.79 3.51 -12.65
CA GLY A 142 -7.38 4.15 -13.83
C GLY A 142 -6.41 4.39 -14.99
N PRO A 143 -5.20 4.95 -14.80
CA PRO A 143 -4.22 5.09 -15.88
C PRO A 143 -3.84 3.76 -16.54
N LYS A 144 -3.83 2.65 -15.80
CA LYS A 144 -3.57 1.32 -16.34
C LYS A 144 -4.71 0.84 -17.25
N VAL A 145 -5.96 1.20 -16.94
CA VAL A 145 -7.11 0.89 -17.81
C VAL A 145 -7.00 1.66 -19.13
N LEU A 146 -6.62 2.94 -19.10
CA LEU A 146 -6.37 3.70 -20.33
C LEU A 146 -5.22 3.09 -21.14
N TRP A 147 -4.17 2.60 -20.48
CA TRP A 147 -3.10 1.85 -21.15
C TRP A 147 -3.62 0.56 -21.80
N ILE A 148 -4.45 -0.24 -21.09
CA ILE A 148 -5.07 -1.45 -21.65
C ILE A 148 -5.95 -1.10 -22.85
N TYR A 149 -6.75 -0.03 -22.79
CA TYR A 149 -7.54 0.45 -23.92
C TYR A 149 -6.69 0.72 -25.16
N ARG A 150 -5.54 1.37 -24.97
CA ARG A 150 -4.66 1.80 -26.08
C ARG A 150 -3.80 0.68 -26.66
N HIS A 151 -3.44 -0.32 -25.86
CA HIS A 151 -2.43 -1.31 -26.22
C HIS A 151 -2.95 -2.75 -26.29
N LEU A 152 -4.08 -3.06 -25.63
CA LEU A 152 -4.62 -4.42 -25.52
C LEU A 152 -6.13 -4.44 -25.85
N SER A 153 -6.48 -4.06 -27.09
CA SER A 153 -7.87 -3.86 -27.50
C SER A 153 -8.76 -5.10 -27.28
N GLN A 154 -8.25 -6.31 -27.45
CA GLN A 154 -9.00 -7.55 -27.22
C GLN A 154 -9.27 -7.78 -25.73
N VAL A 155 -8.30 -7.48 -24.85
CA VAL A 155 -8.49 -7.53 -23.39
C VAL A 155 -9.55 -6.54 -22.98
N TYR A 156 -9.43 -5.28 -23.44
CA TYR A 156 -10.39 -4.21 -23.15
C TYR A 156 -11.83 -4.59 -23.54
N LYS A 157 -12.04 -5.11 -24.76
CA LYS A 157 -13.38 -5.48 -25.27
C LYS A 157 -14.03 -6.63 -24.49
N ARG A 158 -13.23 -7.54 -23.95
CA ARG A 158 -13.69 -8.70 -23.19
C ARG A 158 -13.83 -8.43 -21.70
N THR A 159 -13.39 -7.26 -21.21
CA THR A 159 -13.44 -6.93 -19.78
C THR A 159 -14.89 -6.82 -19.32
N GLU A 160 -15.24 -7.58 -18.31
CA GLU A 160 -16.54 -7.55 -17.64
C GLU A 160 -16.46 -6.82 -16.30
N LYS A 161 -15.36 -7.00 -15.54
CA LYS A 161 -15.11 -6.33 -14.26
C LYS A 161 -13.66 -5.86 -14.13
N LEU A 162 -13.51 -4.77 -13.37
CA LEU A 162 -12.23 -4.19 -12.97
C LEU A 162 -12.09 -4.31 -11.45
N LEU A 163 -11.17 -5.15 -11.01
CA LEU A 163 -10.99 -5.53 -9.61
C LEU A 163 -9.66 -5.06 -9.05
N PHE A 164 -9.58 -4.96 -7.74
CA PHE A 164 -8.30 -4.91 -7.00
C PHE A 164 -7.83 -6.33 -6.65
N PRO A 165 -6.56 -6.53 -6.30
CA PRO A 165 -6.02 -7.87 -6.02
C PRO A 165 -6.80 -8.67 -4.99
N LYS A 166 -7.12 -8.06 -3.82
CA LYS A 166 -7.93 -8.74 -2.79
C LYS A 166 -9.35 -9.01 -3.25
N ASP A 167 -9.92 -8.11 -4.07
CA ASP A 167 -11.30 -8.25 -4.56
C ASP A 167 -11.43 -9.42 -5.52
N TRP A 168 -10.41 -9.64 -6.35
CA TRP A 168 -10.35 -10.82 -7.19
C TRP A 168 -10.25 -12.10 -6.35
N LEU A 169 -9.32 -12.13 -5.36
CA LEU A 169 -9.12 -13.32 -4.53
C LEU A 169 -10.39 -13.68 -3.73
N LYS A 170 -11.03 -12.70 -3.08
CA LYS A 170 -12.25 -12.98 -2.30
C LYS A 170 -13.41 -13.48 -3.18
N THR A 171 -13.54 -12.96 -4.41
CA THR A 171 -14.52 -13.47 -5.39
C THR A 171 -14.18 -14.89 -5.82
N GLU A 172 -12.89 -15.19 -6.03
CA GLU A 172 -12.43 -16.50 -6.50
C GLU A 172 -12.62 -17.61 -5.47
N ILE A 173 -12.54 -17.28 -4.19
CA ILE A 173 -12.74 -18.26 -3.11
C ILE A 173 -14.20 -18.36 -2.64
N SER A 174 -15.05 -17.41 -3.03
CA SER A 174 -16.48 -17.38 -2.64
C SER A 174 -17.30 -18.35 -3.48
N GLY A 175 -18.32 -18.94 -2.86
CA GLY A 175 -19.33 -19.73 -3.56
C GLY A 175 -20.29 -18.87 -4.40
N GLU A 176 -20.49 -17.62 -4.05
CA GLU A 176 -21.49 -16.74 -4.66
C GLU A 176 -21.02 -15.95 -5.88
N LYS A 177 -19.72 -15.95 -6.20
CA LYS A 177 -19.10 -15.17 -7.30
C LYS A 177 -19.58 -13.72 -7.39
N ARG A 178 -19.75 -13.08 -6.24
CA ARG A 178 -20.21 -11.70 -6.16
C ARG A 178 -19.04 -10.74 -6.23
N TRP A 179 -18.99 -9.88 -7.24
CA TRP A 179 -17.96 -8.85 -7.35
C TRP A 179 -18.27 -7.67 -6.45
N THR A 180 -17.46 -7.46 -5.46
CA THR A 180 -17.57 -6.36 -4.51
C THR A 180 -16.24 -5.66 -4.31
N THR A 181 -16.29 -4.38 -3.99
CA THR A 181 -15.15 -3.57 -3.58
C THR A 181 -15.56 -2.64 -2.45
N GLU A 182 -14.64 -1.83 -1.95
CA GLU A 182 -14.89 -0.88 -0.88
C GLU A 182 -14.08 0.42 -1.07
N LEU A 183 -14.38 1.46 -0.26
CA LEU A 183 -13.86 2.79 -0.48
C LEU A 183 -12.35 2.93 -0.24
N SER A 184 -11.74 2.11 0.64
CA SER A 184 -10.31 2.24 0.91
C SER A 184 -9.46 1.83 -0.29
N ASP A 185 -9.85 0.77 -1.01
CA ASP A 185 -9.19 0.40 -2.27
C ASP A 185 -9.55 1.36 -3.41
N LEU A 186 -10.83 1.73 -3.54
CA LEU A 186 -11.25 2.69 -4.56
C LEU A 186 -10.57 4.05 -4.44
N SER A 187 -10.18 4.46 -3.23
CA SER A 187 -9.40 5.69 -3.04
C SER A 187 -8.03 5.66 -3.72
N GLY A 188 -7.53 4.46 -4.04
CA GLY A 188 -6.34 4.24 -4.87
C GLY A 188 -6.61 4.08 -6.36
N SER A 189 -7.82 4.35 -6.83
CA SER A 189 -8.20 4.14 -8.23
C SER A 189 -7.77 5.26 -9.18
N GLY A 190 -7.74 6.51 -8.69
CA GLY A 190 -7.52 7.71 -9.49
C GLY A 190 -8.79 8.26 -10.15
N TYR A 191 -9.98 7.74 -9.80
CA TYR A 191 -11.28 8.21 -10.25
C TYR A 191 -12.34 8.30 -9.15
N LEU A 192 -12.00 7.95 -7.91
CA LEU A 192 -12.84 8.21 -6.73
C LEU A 192 -12.55 9.61 -6.20
N ARG A 193 -13.59 10.42 -6.04
CA ARG A 193 -13.50 11.76 -5.44
C ARG A 193 -13.28 11.70 -3.93
N GLY A 194 -12.79 12.78 -3.38
CA GLY A 194 -12.63 12.91 -1.93
C GLY A 194 -13.92 12.80 -1.11
N ASP A 195 -15.08 13.02 -1.73
CA ASP A 195 -16.40 12.83 -1.13
C ASP A 195 -16.92 11.38 -1.18
N GLY A 196 -16.14 10.47 -1.79
CA GLY A 196 -16.48 9.05 -1.94
C GLY A 196 -17.35 8.74 -3.15
N THR A 197 -17.59 9.69 -4.05
CA THR A 197 -18.33 9.48 -5.30
C THR A 197 -17.38 9.23 -6.47
N LEU A 198 -17.86 8.53 -7.50
CA LEU A 198 -17.09 8.27 -8.71
C LEU A 198 -17.17 9.45 -9.68
N SER A 199 -16.03 9.92 -10.19
CA SER A 199 -16.00 10.97 -11.21
C SER A 199 -16.32 10.40 -12.59
N LYS A 200 -17.51 10.71 -13.10
CA LYS A 200 -17.94 10.27 -14.44
C LYS A 200 -17.04 10.84 -15.54
N VAL A 201 -16.61 12.10 -15.41
CA VAL A 201 -15.71 12.76 -16.37
C VAL A 201 -14.36 12.03 -16.41
N ILE A 202 -13.73 11.83 -15.27
CA ILE A 202 -12.43 11.16 -15.17
C ILE A 202 -12.52 9.71 -15.67
N MET A 203 -13.56 8.96 -15.26
CA MET A 203 -13.79 7.61 -15.77
C MET A 203 -13.97 7.58 -17.29
N GLY A 204 -14.72 8.53 -17.86
CA GLY A 204 -14.92 8.65 -19.31
C GLY A 204 -13.59 8.88 -20.05
N VAL A 205 -12.74 9.79 -19.55
CA VAL A 205 -11.40 10.03 -20.08
C VAL A 205 -10.53 8.78 -19.98
N MET A 206 -10.58 8.06 -18.86
CA MET A 206 -9.84 6.82 -18.63
C MET A 206 -10.41 5.61 -19.38
N LYS A 207 -11.52 5.79 -20.14
CA LYS A 207 -12.22 4.70 -20.83
C LYS A 207 -12.73 3.60 -19.91
N ILE A 208 -13.12 3.95 -18.69
CA ILE A 208 -13.69 3.01 -17.72
C ILE A 208 -15.20 2.95 -17.88
N ASN A 209 -15.72 1.77 -18.22
CA ASN A 209 -17.16 1.53 -18.22
C ASN A 209 -17.67 1.42 -16.77
N SER A 210 -18.70 2.17 -16.42
CA SER A 210 -19.29 2.13 -15.07
C SER A 210 -19.79 0.74 -14.66
N ARG A 211 -20.17 -0.12 -15.61
CA ARG A 211 -20.58 -1.51 -15.36
C ARG A 211 -19.43 -2.40 -14.88
N TRP A 212 -18.16 -2.01 -15.14
CA TRP A 212 -17.00 -2.76 -14.68
C TRP A 212 -16.72 -2.57 -13.20
N ILE A 213 -17.23 -1.49 -12.62
CA ILE A 213 -17.04 -1.22 -11.19
C ILE A 213 -17.88 -2.22 -10.38
N PRO A 214 -17.26 -2.97 -9.46
CA PRO A 214 -17.97 -3.87 -8.56
C PRO A 214 -18.94 -3.12 -7.66
N GLN A 215 -19.85 -3.85 -7.02
CA GLN A 215 -20.70 -3.26 -5.99
C GLN A 215 -19.85 -2.73 -4.85
N ILE A 216 -20.01 -1.44 -4.53
CA ILE A 216 -19.30 -0.80 -3.41
C ILE A 216 -20.07 -1.14 -2.13
N LEU A 217 -19.41 -1.79 -1.20
CA LEU A 217 -19.96 -2.19 0.09
C LEU A 217 -19.03 -1.74 1.22
N PRO A 218 -19.54 -1.63 2.45
CA PRO A 218 -18.74 -1.48 3.65
C PRO A 218 -17.66 -2.57 3.79
N SER A 219 -16.51 -2.20 4.32
CA SER A 219 -15.39 -3.13 4.57
C SER A 219 -15.75 -4.33 5.46
N THR A 220 -16.73 -4.15 6.38
CA THR A 220 -17.23 -5.20 7.27
C THR A 220 -18.43 -5.95 6.74
N SER A 221 -18.93 -5.61 5.57
CA SER A 221 -20.04 -6.35 4.96
C SER A 221 -19.64 -7.80 4.71
N GLN A 222 -20.48 -8.72 5.11
CA GLN A 222 -20.41 -10.08 4.63
C GLN A 222 -20.74 -10.09 3.13
N ILE A 223 -19.86 -10.66 2.32
CA ILE A 223 -19.99 -10.68 0.87
C ILE A 223 -20.36 -12.06 0.32
N GLY A 224 -20.34 -13.07 1.17
CA GLY A 224 -20.64 -14.46 0.84
C GLY A 224 -19.99 -15.41 1.85
N THR A 225 -19.93 -16.68 1.47
CA THR A 225 -19.24 -17.74 2.21
C THR A 225 -18.22 -18.43 1.32
N VAL A 226 -17.34 -19.22 1.92
CA VAL A 226 -16.33 -19.99 1.20
C VAL A 226 -16.99 -21.04 0.34
N SER A 227 -16.53 -21.22 -0.91
CA SER A 227 -17.06 -22.26 -1.81
C SER A 227 -16.72 -23.66 -1.29
N GLU A 228 -17.59 -24.65 -1.58
CA GLU A 228 -17.37 -26.06 -1.24
C GLU A 228 -15.98 -26.56 -1.64
N LYS A 229 -15.56 -26.23 -2.86
CA LYS A 229 -14.24 -26.61 -3.37
C LYS A 229 -13.09 -26.07 -2.49
N ILE A 230 -13.15 -24.79 -2.16
CA ILE A 230 -12.11 -24.13 -1.34
C ILE A 230 -12.19 -24.61 0.11
N ALA A 231 -13.39 -24.79 0.66
CA ALA A 231 -13.60 -25.32 2.00
C ALA A 231 -12.87 -26.67 2.17
N LYS A 232 -13.10 -27.62 1.26
CA LYS A 232 -12.44 -28.93 1.25
C LYS A 232 -10.91 -28.83 1.05
N GLU A 233 -10.47 -27.93 0.15
CA GLU A 233 -9.04 -27.78 -0.17
C GLU A 233 -8.25 -27.20 0.99
N VAL A 234 -8.81 -26.27 1.74
CA VAL A 234 -8.13 -25.50 2.79
C VAL A 234 -8.36 -26.09 4.19
N GLY A 235 -9.48 -26.77 4.41
CA GLY A 235 -9.92 -27.25 5.72
C GLY A 235 -10.75 -26.20 6.46
N LEU A 236 -11.67 -25.55 5.77
CA LEU A 236 -12.66 -24.61 6.29
C LEU A 236 -14.06 -25.18 6.13
N SER A 237 -15.02 -24.61 6.86
CA SER A 237 -16.45 -24.85 6.62
C SER A 237 -16.94 -24.03 5.44
N GLU A 238 -17.93 -24.54 4.71
CA GLU A 238 -18.67 -23.78 3.70
C GLU A 238 -19.45 -22.62 4.30
N ASP A 239 -19.74 -22.68 5.61
CA ASP A 239 -20.37 -21.60 6.36
C ASP A 239 -19.37 -20.49 6.77
N THR A 240 -18.07 -20.68 6.54
CA THR A 240 -17.07 -19.66 6.84
C THR A 240 -17.34 -18.39 6.03
N ARG A 241 -17.69 -17.32 6.73
CA ARG A 241 -18.07 -16.03 6.12
C ARG A 241 -16.88 -15.29 5.53
N ILE A 242 -17.07 -14.64 4.40
CA ILE A 242 -16.09 -13.77 3.75
C ILE A 242 -16.55 -12.32 3.91
N PHE A 243 -15.64 -11.44 4.33
CA PHE A 243 -15.90 -10.01 4.54
C PHE A 243 -15.16 -9.14 3.52
N GLY A 244 -15.65 -7.90 3.35
CA GLY A 244 -15.14 -6.94 2.37
C GLY A 244 -13.65 -6.66 2.45
N GLY A 245 -13.15 -6.45 3.67
CA GLY A 245 -11.74 -6.12 3.91
C GLY A 245 -11.37 -4.70 3.49
N GLY A 246 -10.08 -4.44 3.21
CA GLY A 246 -9.60 -3.10 2.85
C GLY A 246 -8.22 -3.09 2.22
N GLY A 247 -7.79 -1.94 1.71
CA GLY A 247 -6.43 -1.74 1.22
C GLY A 247 -5.38 -1.88 2.34
N ASP A 248 -4.17 -2.32 1.99
CA ASP A 248 -3.08 -2.61 2.95
C ASP A 248 -2.73 -1.42 3.86
N ASN A 249 -2.50 -0.24 3.30
CA ASN A 249 -2.17 0.95 4.09
C ASN A 249 -3.32 1.41 5.00
N PRO A 250 -4.59 1.52 4.54
CA PRO A 250 -5.73 1.81 5.39
C PRO A 250 -5.97 0.76 6.49
N CYS A 251 -5.84 -0.52 6.18
CA CYS A 251 -5.95 -1.58 7.18
C CYS A 251 -4.82 -1.51 8.22
N SER A 252 -3.60 -1.16 7.81
CA SER A 252 -2.49 -0.96 8.74
C SER A 252 -2.75 0.18 9.71
N MET A 253 -3.30 1.31 9.24
CA MET A 253 -3.68 2.42 10.13
C MET A 253 -4.77 2.01 11.13
N LEU A 254 -5.78 1.28 10.68
CA LEU A 254 -6.86 0.81 11.52
C LEU A 254 -6.36 -0.19 12.57
N GLY A 255 -5.60 -1.20 12.15
CA GLY A 255 -5.10 -2.27 13.02
C GLY A 255 -4.13 -1.78 14.09
N ASN A 256 -3.35 -0.73 13.80
CA ASN A 256 -2.47 -0.08 14.78
C ASN A 256 -3.20 0.98 15.63
N ASN A 257 -4.48 1.24 15.40
CA ASN A 257 -5.25 2.32 16.01
C ASN A 257 -4.51 3.67 15.99
N ALA A 258 -3.82 3.94 14.88
CA ALA A 258 -2.91 5.07 14.77
C ALA A 258 -3.62 6.34 14.29
N TYR A 259 -3.19 7.50 14.81
CA TYR A 259 -3.52 8.81 14.26
C TYR A 259 -2.41 9.35 13.35
N LEU A 260 -1.15 9.02 13.67
CA LEU A 260 0.02 9.18 12.81
C LEU A 260 0.70 7.83 12.70
N LEU A 261 0.92 7.36 11.49
CA LEU A 261 1.55 6.07 11.22
C LEU A 261 2.71 6.24 10.24
N GLU A 262 3.88 5.79 10.66
CA GLU A 262 5.03 5.61 9.80
C GLU A 262 5.24 4.12 9.54
N SER A 263 5.34 3.73 8.28
CA SER A 263 5.73 2.37 7.89
C SER A 263 7.01 2.43 7.08
N VAL A 264 8.05 1.74 7.54
CA VAL A 264 9.36 1.70 6.89
C VAL A 264 9.72 0.26 6.53
N GLY A 265 9.77 0.02 5.24
CA GLY A 265 10.31 -1.16 4.60
C GLY A 265 11.32 -0.74 3.54
N THR A 266 11.38 -1.44 2.41
CA THR A 266 12.14 -1.04 1.22
C THR A 266 11.81 0.40 0.82
N SER A 267 10.51 0.72 0.76
CA SER A 267 9.95 2.08 0.67
C SER A 267 9.50 2.59 2.05
N GLY A 268 9.18 3.89 2.15
CA GLY A 268 8.65 4.47 3.37
C GLY A 268 7.31 5.16 3.12
N THR A 269 6.37 5.01 4.05
CA THR A 269 5.11 5.75 4.04
C THR A 269 4.88 6.46 5.37
N PHE A 270 4.29 7.64 5.28
CA PHE A 270 3.85 8.41 6.44
C PHE A 270 2.40 8.84 6.22
N SER A 271 1.53 8.55 7.14
CA SER A 271 0.11 8.87 7.01
C SER A 271 -0.49 9.40 8.29
N ALA A 272 -1.59 10.15 8.14
CA ALA A 272 -2.35 10.72 9.26
C ALA A 272 -3.83 10.39 9.11
N ARG A 273 -4.55 10.27 10.22
CA ARG A 273 -6.01 10.20 10.24
C ARG A 273 -6.57 11.62 10.34
N VAL A 274 -7.32 12.05 9.32
CA VAL A 274 -7.90 13.40 9.24
C VAL A 274 -9.39 13.34 8.90
N LYS A 275 -10.11 14.45 9.12
CA LYS A 275 -11.56 14.53 8.88
C LYS A 275 -11.91 14.75 7.41
N GLN A 276 -11.11 15.56 6.72
CA GLN A 276 -11.34 15.95 5.32
C GLN A 276 -10.10 15.63 4.47
N PRO A 277 -10.23 15.42 3.15
CA PRO A 277 -9.08 15.24 2.27
C PRO A 277 -8.09 16.42 2.38
N ILE A 278 -6.81 16.11 2.32
CA ILE A 278 -5.77 17.12 2.11
C ILE A 278 -5.46 17.13 0.63
N VAL A 279 -5.88 18.20 -0.05
CA VAL A 279 -5.67 18.40 -1.49
C VAL A 279 -4.42 19.25 -1.68
N ASP A 280 -3.29 18.61 -1.93
CA ASP A 280 -2.00 19.29 -2.17
C ASP A 280 -1.32 18.87 -3.49
N GLY A 281 -1.94 17.95 -4.21
CA GLY A 281 -1.41 17.41 -5.47
C GLY A 281 -0.41 16.27 -5.31
N THR A 282 0.02 15.94 -4.09
CA THR A 282 1.10 14.97 -3.84
C THR A 282 0.76 13.83 -2.90
N LEU A 283 -0.07 14.08 -1.87
CA LEU A 283 -0.46 13.07 -0.89
C LEU A 283 -1.53 12.12 -1.46
N HIS A 284 -1.34 10.82 -1.30
CA HIS A 284 -2.37 9.83 -1.65
C HIS A 284 -3.62 10.02 -0.79
N PRO A 285 -4.83 10.08 -1.39
CA PRO A 285 -6.06 10.46 -0.69
C PRO A 285 -6.83 9.25 -0.17
N PHE A 286 -6.22 8.37 0.63
CA PHE A 286 -6.91 7.16 1.09
C PHE A 286 -8.07 7.44 2.05
N ILE A 287 -8.99 6.48 2.13
CA ILE A 287 -10.11 6.41 3.05
C ILE A 287 -9.85 5.24 4.01
N VAL A 288 -10.02 5.47 5.30
CA VAL A 288 -9.85 4.40 6.30
C VAL A 288 -11.10 3.50 6.30
N PRO A 289 -10.96 2.17 6.29
CA PRO A 289 -12.08 1.24 6.37
C PRO A 289 -12.57 1.14 7.82
N ASP A 290 -13.30 2.14 8.28
CA ASP A 290 -13.84 2.21 9.64
C ASP A 290 -15.36 2.24 9.57
N ASP A 291 -16.04 1.21 10.10
CA ASP A 291 -17.50 1.06 10.03
C ASP A 291 -18.28 2.13 10.76
N ARG A 292 -17.70 2.66 11.83
CA ARG A 292 -18.30 3.79 12.54
C ARG A 292 -18.46 5.00 11.63
N PHE A 293 -17.77 4.98 10.49
CA PHE A 293 -17.68 6.03 9.50
C PHE A 293 -17.89 5.52 8.08
N ASN A 294 -18.65 4.47 7.93
CA ASN A 294 -18.93 3.82 6.63
C ASN A 294 -19.66 4.72 5.62
N HIS A 295 -19.45 5.99 5.74
CA HIS A 295 -19.94 7.08 4.93
C HIS A 295 -18.75 7.72 4.20
N PRO A 296 -18.93 8.28 2.99
CA PRO A 296 -17.92 9.05 2.28
C PRO A 296 -17.28 10.17 3.10
N SER A 297 -17.94 10.62 4.16
CA SER A 297 -17.41 11.55 5.16
C SER A 297 -16.55 10.90 6.26
N GLY A 298 -16.30 9.59 6.21
CA GLY A 298 -15.45 8.88 7.16
C GLY A 298 -13.99 9.36 7.15
N PRO A 299 -13.17 8.92 8.13
CA PRO A 299 -11.82 9.42 8.27
C PRO A 299 -10.98 9.18 7.01
N LYS A 300 -10.25 10.22 6.61
CA LYS A 300 -9.32 10.19 5.48
C LYS A 300 -7.93 9.87 5.99
N GLN A 301 -7.16 9.24 5.13
CA GLN A 301 -5.76 8.89 5.38
C GLN A 301 -4.88 9.45 4.27
N PRO A 302 -4.60 10.76 4.27
CA PRO A 302 -3.58 11.29 3.39
C PRO A 302 -2.26 10.58 3.70
N LEU A 303 -1.60 10.10 2.65
CA LEU A 303 -0.41 9.28 2.77
C LEU A 303 0.71 9.84 1.90
N HIS A 304 1.83 10.14 2.55
CA HIS A 304 3.11 10.40 1.91
C HIS A 304 3.83 9.08 1.64
N CYS A 305 4.50 8.97 0.49
CA CYS A 305 5.28 7.80 0.13
C CYS A 305 6.61 8.20 -0.48
N ILE A 306 7.71 7.64 0.06
CA ILE A 306 9.02 7.67 -0.58
C ILE A 306 9.35 6.28 -1.16
N ILE A 307 10.00 6.26 -2.33
CA ILE A 307 10.35 5.00 -2.99
C ILE A 307 11.52 4.34 -2.26
N ASP A 308 12.54 5.13 -1.92
CA ASP A 308 13.78 4.67 -1.35
C ASP A 308 13.87 5.05 0.13
N ALA A 309 13.53 4.11 1.01
CA ALA A 309 13.75 4.21 2.46
C ALA A 309 14.88 3.26 2.88
N ALA A 310 14.58 2.02 3.28
CA ALA A 310 15.61 1.07 3.61
C ALA A 310 16.44 0.67 2.36
N SER A 311 15.84 0.67 1.16
CA SER A 311 16.60 0.42 -0.08
C SER A 311 17.73 1.41 -0.32
N ALA A 312 17.56 2.69 0.08
CA ALA A 312 18.66 3.65 0.00
C ALA A 312 19.81 3.32 0.97
N ILE A 313 19.44 2.86 2.17
CA ILE A 313 20.43 2.42 3.17
C ILE A 313 21.19 1.21 2.64
N ASP A 314 20.50 0.20 2.14
CA ASP A 314 21.10 -1.00 1.57
C ASP A 314 22.02 -0.67 0.39
N TYR A 315 21.57 0.21 -0.49
CA TYR A 315 22.38 0.66 -1.63
C TYR A 315 23.69 1.31 -1.21
N ILE A 316 23.65 2.21 -0.23
CA ILE A 316 24.89 2.85 0.28
C ILE A 316 25.76 1.82 1.02
N ALA A 317 25.17 0.93 1.83
CA ALA A 317 25.86 -0.12 2.53
C ALA A 317 26.58 -1.09 1.55
N GLU A 318 25.97 -1.43 0.42
CA GLU A 318 26.60 -2.22 -0.64
C GLU A 318 27.84 -1.51 -1.24
N LYS A 319 27.79 -0.19 -1.38
CA LYS A 319 28.93 0.60 -1.86
C LYS A 319 30.06 0.71 -0.83
N VAL A 320 29.73 0.71 0.46
CA VAL A 320 30.71 0.80 1.55
C VAL A 320 31.34 -0.55 1.84
N TYR A 321 30.57 -1.62 1.95
CA TYR A 321 30.98 -2.92 2.44
C TYR A 321 31.05 -4.02 1.37
N GLY A 322 30.30 -3.86 0.27
CA GLY A 322 30.07 -4.88 -0.74
C GLY A 322 28.75 -5.63 -0.53
N LYS A 323 28.20 -6.15 -1.63
CA LYS A 323 26.91 -6.85 -1.64
C LYS A 323 26.92 -8.06 -0.69
N GLY A 324 25.92 -8.12 0.19
CA GLY A 324 25.75 -9.21 1.14
C GLY A 324 26.78 -9.25 2.28
N LYS A 325 27.64 -8.22 2.45
CA LYS A 325 28.68 -8.15 3.48
C LYS A 325 28.32 -7.26 4.67
N PHE A 326 27.02 -7.02 4.91
CA PHE A 326 26.54 -6.25 6.05
C PHE A 326 25.23 -6.84 6.60
N THR A 327 24.92 -6.48 7.85
CA THR A 327 23.61 -6.74 8.48
C THR A 327 23.04 -5.42 8.96
N HIS A 328 21.71 -5.33 9.07
CA HIS A 328 21.08 -4.12 9.60
C HIS A 328 21.50 -3.78 11.02
N GLU A 329 21.80 -4.79 11.85
CA GLU A 329 22.35 -4.59 13.19
C GLU A 329 23.74 -3.92 13.14
N MET A 330 24.61 -4.39 12.23
CA MET A 330 25.93 -3.75 11.99
C MET A 330 25.74 -2.31 11.53
N LEU A 331 24.81 -2.02 10.61
CA LEU A 331 24.56 -0.66 10.13
C LEU A 331 24.07 0.26 11.26
N ASN A 332 23.21 -0.21 12.16
CA ASN A 332 22.78 0.55 13.33
C ASN A 332 23.97 0.88 14.27
N ARG A 333 24.85 -0.08 14.54
CA ARG A 333 26.06 0.18 15.36
C ARG A 333 26.99 1.21 14.71
N VAL A 334 27.18 1.13 13.42
CA VAL A 334 28.01 2.08 12.66
C VAL A 334 27.36 3.48 12.69
N ALA A 335 26.07 3.60 12.45
CA ALA A 335 25.36 4.87 12.53
C ALA A 335 25.48 5.51 13.92
N LYS A 336 25.40 4.71 14.99
CA LYS A 336 25.55 5.17 16.38
C LYS A 336 26.94 5.76 16.65
N SER A 337 28.00 5.26 16.00
CA SER A 337 29.36 5.77 16.16
C SER A 337 29.64 7.08 15.41
N THR A 338 28.78 7.47 14.48
CA THR A 338 28.88 8.73 13.75
C THR A 338 28.01 9.80 14.44
N PRO A 339 28.52 11.01 14.71
CA PRO A 339 27.72 12.04 15.38
C PRO A 339 26.51 12.48 14.53
N PRO A 340 25.42 12.97 15.18
CA PRO A 340 24.29 13.58 14.50
C PRO A 340 24.72 14.67 13.52
N GLY A 341 24.06 14.73 12.36
CA GLY A 341 24.44 15.61 11.25
C GLY A 341 25.58 15.05 10.40
N SER A 342 26.00 13.79 10.66
CA SER A 342 26.94 13.02 9.83
C SER A 342 28.19 13.81 9.40
N LYS A 343 28.72 14.66 10.31
CA LYS A 343 29.87 15.55 10.06
C LYS A 343 29.69 16.49 8.87
N GLY A 344 28.43 16.91 8.59
CA GLY A 344 28.10 17.78 7.48
C GLY A 344 27.84 17.05 6.16
N ILE A 345 27.82 15.71 6.16
CA ILE A 345 27.46 14.92 4.98
C ILE A 345 25.93 14.88 4.85
N ILE A 346 25.44 15.25 3.67
CA ILE A 346 24.01 15.22 3.34
C ILE A 346 23.80 14.28 2.15
N ILE A 347 22.88 13.32 2.30
CA ILE A 347 22.49 12.41 1.22
C ILE A 347 21.01 12.61 0.87
N ILE A 348 20.72 12.93 -0.39
CA ILE A 348 19.38 12.82 -0.96
C ILE A 348 19.21 11.38 -1.43
N PRO A 349 18.27 10.59 -0.86
CA PRO A 349 18.25 9.13 -1.03
C PRO A 349 17.53 8.64 -2.31
N PHE A 350 17.26 9.48 -3.30
CA PHE A 350 16.46 9.14 -4.49
C PHE A 350 17.26 8.28 -5.48
N ILE A 351 17.18 6.97 -5.36
CA ILE A 351 17.88 6.03 -6.24
C ILE A 351 17.01 5.73 -7.47
N HIS A 352 15.69 5.53 -7.25
CA HIS A 352 14.71 5.16 -8.27
C HIS A 352 13.72 6.29 -8.60
N GLY A 353 14.12 7.54 -8.39
CA GLY A 353 13.24 8.70 -8.46
C GLY A 353 12.47 8.91 -7.16
N GLN A 354 11.46 9.79 -7.18
CA GLN A 354 10.65 10.09 -6.00
C GLN A 354 9.20 10.37 -6.38
N ARG A 355 8.28 9.94 -5.50
CA ARG A 355 6.84 10.17 -5.68
C ARG A 355 6.37 11.46 -5.04
N VAL A 356 6.85 11.76 -3.83
CA VAL A 356 6.48 12.96 -3.08
C VAL A 356 7.73 13.62 -2.52
N PRO A 357 8.14 14.81 -3.03
CA PRO A 357 7.57 15.48 -4.21
C PRO A 357 7.69 14.63 -5.49
N TYR A 358 6.84 14.90 -6.49
CA TYR A 358 6.85 14.13 -7.74
C TYR A 358 8.09 14.47 -8.57
N LEU A 359 9.12 13.63 -8.45
CA LEU A 359 10.43 13.75 -9.13
C LEU A 359 10.81 12.38 -9.73
N PRO A 360 10.12 11.94 -10.80
CA PRO A 360 10.36 10.61 -11.38
C PRO A 360 11.77 10.44 -11.97
N GLN A 361 12.45 11.56 -12.28
CA GLN A 361 13.84 11.61 -12.73
C GLN A 361 14.81 12.02 -11.59
N GLY A 362 14.32 12.11 -10.37
CA GLY A 362 15.13 12.45 -9.21
C GLY A 362 16.31 11.49 -9.04
N LYS A 363 17.49 12.04 -8.75
CA LYS A 363 18.70 11.25 -8.59
C LYS A 363 19.25 11.44 -7.17
N ARG A 364 19.93 10.39 -6.68
CA ARG A 364 20.71 10.48 -5.46
C ARG A 364 21.77 11.57 -5.59
N TYR A 365 21.94 12.32 -4.51
CA TYR A 365 22.95 13.35 -4.40
C TYR A 365 23.67 13.24 -3.05
N ILE A 366 25.00 13.36 -3.05
CA ILE A 366 25.82 13.35 -1.83
C ILE A 366 26.61 14.67 -1.80
N LYS A 367 26.45 15.42 -0.71
CA LYS A 367 27.17 16.66 -0.44
C LYS A 367 28.01 16.51 0.83
N GLY A 368 29.17 17.15 0.88
CA GLY A 368 30.00 17.24 2.08
C GLY A 368 30.89 16.01 2.35
N TYR A 369 30.88 15.01 1.48
CA TYR A 369 31.77 13.85 1.60
C TYR A 369 33.02 14.03 0.73
N ASP A 370 34.18 14.00 1.37
CA ASP A 370 35.49 13.98 0.71
C ASP A 370 36.13 12.57 0.88
N PRO A 371 36.27 11.77 -0.17
CA PRO A 371 36.84 10.43 -0.08
C PRO A 371 38.28 10.38 0.45
N ALA A 372 39.02 11.48 0.34
CA ALA A 372 40.39 11.56 0.81
C ALA A 372 40.50 11.78 2.33
N LYS A 373 39.49 12.34 2.97
CA LYS A 373 39.45 12.74 4.37
C LYS A 373 38.39 12.07 5.20
N GLY A 374 37.27 11.68 4.57
CA GLY A 374 36.09 11.12 5.23
C GLY A 374 36.15 9.60 5.36
N LYS A 375 35.58 9.06 6.41
CA LYS A 375 35.37 7.62 6.56
C LYS A 375 34.14 7.21 5.76
N LYS A 376 34.19 6.13 4.98
CA LYS A 376 33.08 5.59 4.21
C LYS A 376 31.89 5.24 5.10
N GLU A 377 32.17 4.83 6.33
CA GLU A 377 31.18 4.47 7.35
C GLU A 377 30.28 5.65 7.74
N ASP A 378 30.75 6.89 7.66
CA ASP A 378 29.97 8.08 7.95
C ASP A 378 28.79 8.25 6.96
N LEU A 379 28.88 7.67 5.75
CA LEU A 379 27.80 7.63 4.77
C LEU A 379 26.59 6.81 5.24
N ILE A 380 26.79 5.87 6.17
CA ILE A 380 25.70 5.02 6.68
C ILE A 380 24.72 5.87 7.50
N ARG A 381 25.23 6.69 8.45
CA ARG A 381 24.36 7.61 9.19
C ARG A 381 23.76 8.67 8.26
N ALA A 382 24.58 9.21 7.36
CA ALA A 382 24.12 10.24 6.43
C ALA A 382 22.94 9.78 5.55
N VAL A 383 22.92 8.53 5.08
CA VAL A 383 21.78 8.01 4.30
C VAL A 383 20.56 7.73 5.18
N MET A 384 20.74 7.30 6.43
CA MET A 384 19.63 7.14 7.38
C MET A 384 18.97 8.50 7.70
N GLU A 385 19.78 9.52 7.95
CA GLU A 385 19.31 10.90 8.15
C GLU A 385 18.62 11.44 6.89
N GLY A 386 19.20 11.19 5.71
CA GLY A 386 18.61 11.58 4.43
C GLY A 386 17.23 10.96 4.17
N ALA A 387 17.07 9.68 4.46
CA ALA A 387 15.78 8.99 4.39
C ALA A 387 14.77 9.58 5.40
N ALA A 388 15.22 9.87 6.62
CA ALA A 388 14.39 10.51 7.65
C ALA A 388 13.95 11.92 7.24
N TYR A 389 14.82 12.72 6.62
CA TYR A 389 14.46 14.05 6.09
C TYR A 389 13.45 13.96 4.94
N ALA A 390 13.58 12.99 4.04
CA ALA A 390 12.61 12.76 2.98
C ALA A 390 11.23 12.38 3.56
N MET A 391 11.19 11.57 4.62
CA MET A 391 9.96 11.24 5.35
C MET A 391 9.39 12.45 6.09
N LYS A 392 10.25 13.28 6.71
CA LYS A 392 9.83 14.52 7.40
C LYS A 392 9.12 15.49 6.48
N TYR A 393 9.53 15.57 5.21
CA TYR A 393 8.84 16.42 4.23
C TYR A 393 7.35 16.08 4.16
N GLY A 394 7.01 14.80 4.03
CA GLY A 394 5.62 14.35 4.05
C GLY A 394 4.93 14.59 5.39
N PHE A 395 5.63 14.38 6.50
CA PHE A 395 5.09 14.68 7.83
C PHE A 395 4.70 16.15 7.98
N GLU A 396 5.51 17.08 7.46
CA GLU A 396 5.17 18.52 7.51
C GLU A 396 3.94 18.86 6.65
N LEU A 397 3.75 18.22 5.49
CA LEU A 397 2.53 18.37 4.69
C LEU A 397 1.30 17.88 5.47
N LEU A 398 1.39 16.73 6.11
CA LEU A 398 0.32 16.19 6.96
C LEU A 398 0.02 17.11 8.15
N ARG A 399 1.05 17.61 8.84
CA ARG A 399 0.91 18.57 9.96
C ARG A 399 0.17 19.84 9.53
N GLN A 400 0.53 20.42 8.38
CA GLN A 400 -0.15 21.60 7.83
C GLN A 400 -1.63 21.29 7.56
N GLY A 401 -1.94 20.14 6.97
CA GLY A 401 -3.31 19.70 6.72
C GLY A 401 -4.11 19.49 8.01
N MET A 402 -3.51 18.87 9.02
CA MET A 402 -4.13 18.68 10.35
C MET A 402 -4.42 20.02 11.02
N ARG A 403 -3.48 20.97 11.00
CA ARG A 403 -3.64 22.33 11.57
C ARG A 403 -4.80 23.07 10.90
N ARG A 404 -4.92 23.02 9.56
CA ARG A 404 -6.04 23.63 8.81
C ARG A 404 -7.40 23.07 9.25
N GLN A 405 -7.43 21.79 9.63
CA GLN A 405 -8.64 21.11 10.10
C GLN A 405 -8.85 21.19 11.62
N LYS A 406 -8.01 21.95 12.34
CA LYS A 406 -8.03 22.07 13.81
C LYS A 406 -7.95 20.70 14.50
N ILE A 407 -7.14 19.80 13.96
CA ILE A 407 -6.83 18.49 14.55
C ILE A 407 -5.57 18.68 15.41
N ALA A 408 -5.66 18.29 16.68
CA ALA A 408 -4.51 18.31 17.58
C ALA A 408 -3.43 17.34 17.06
N GLU A 409 -2.20 17.82 16.99
CA GLU A 409 -1.07 16.99 16.56
C GLU A 409 -0.75 15.97 17.65
N PRO A 410 -0.75 14.64 17.34
CA PRO A 410 -0.39 13.63 18.31
C PRO A 410 1.04 13.81 18.86
N ALA A 411 1.22 13.53 20.16
CA ALA A 411 2.54 13.60 20.80
C ALA A 411 3.47 12.49 20.30
N ARG A 412 2.92 11.40 19.81
CA ARG A 412 3.63 10.19 19.40
C ARG A 412 3.30 9.80 17.98
N ILE A 413 4.25 9.13 17.32
CA ILE A 413 4.08 8.53 16.00
C ILE A 413 4.14 7.00 16.17
N THR A 414 3.14 6.30 15.70
CA THR A 414 3.15 4.84 15.63
C THR A 414 4.06 4.41 14.47
N ILE A 415 4.96 3.46 14.72
CA ILE A 415 5.86 2.93 13.69
C ILE A 415 5.61 1.45 13.43
N THR A 416 5.79 1.03 12.18
CA THR A 416 5.64 -0.37 11.76
C THR A 416 6.60 -0.70 10.61
N GLY A 417 6.59 -1.96 10.18
CA GLY A 417 7.48 -2.45 9.12
C GLY A 417 8.85 -2.89 9.61
N GLY A 418 9.66 -3.45 8.72
CA GLY A 418 10.99 -3.99 9.06
C GLY A 418 11.96 -2.96 9.62
N GLY A 419 11.89 -1.72 9.12
CA GLY A 419 12.73 -0.60 9.58
C GLY A 419 12.40 -0.07 10.97
N SER A 420 11.29 -0.50 11.60
CA SER A 420 10.96 -0.14 12.98
C SER A 420 11.80 -0.91 14.02
N LYS A 421 12.48 -1.98 13.60
CA LYS A 421 13.29 -2.84 14.49
C LYS A 421 14.69 -2.28 14.82
N GLY A 422 15.18 -1.32 14.02
CA GLY A 422 16.49 -0.71 14.24
C GLY A 422 16.43 0.40 15.28
N GLU A 423 17.07 0.23 16.43
CA GLU A 423 17.06 1.22 17.52
C GLU A 423 17.64 2.57 17.08
N GLU A 424 18.86 2.58 16.52
CA GLU A 424 19.49 3.84 16.08
C GLU A 424 18.75 4.49 14.91
N ALA A 425 18.29 3.70 13.94
CA ALA A 425 17.49 4.21 12.84
C ALA A 425 16.17 4.83 13.33
N SER A 426 15.55 4.26 14.36
CA SER A 426 14.34 4.82 15.00
C SER A 426 14.67 6.09 15.80
N GLN A 427 15.83 6.13 16.51
CA GLN A 427 16.29 7.31 17.22
C GLN A 427 16.54 8.49 16.25
N ILE A 428 17.25 8.24 15.14
CA ILE A 428 17.48 9.25 14.09
C ILE A 428 16.15 9.84 13.59
N ARG A 429 15.14 8.99 13.32
CA ARG A 429 13.82 9.47 12.89
C ARG A 429 13.11 10.26 13.98
N SER A 430 13.15 9.80 15.24
CA SER A 430 12.60 10.50 16.40
C SER A 430 13.19 11.92 16.52
N ASP A 431 14.51 12.03 16.43
CA ASP A 431 15.23 13.31 16.49
C ASP A 431 14.86 14.23 15.33
N VAL A 432 14.82 13.69 14.11
CA VAL A 432 14.46 14.44 12.90
C VAL A 432 13.02 14.95 12.98
N TYR A 433 12.07 14.14 13.47
CA TYR A 433 10.65 14.53 13.55
C TYR A 433 10.36 15.41 14.77
N GLY A 434 11.19 15.33 15.81
CA GLY A 434 10.91 15.93 17.12
C GLY A 434 9.73 15.26 17.81
N LYS A 435 9.60 13.93 17.66
CA LYS A 435 8.47 13.13 18.16
C LYS A 435 8.94 11.80 18.71
N GLN A 436 8.28 11.34 19.77
CA GLN A 436 8.48 9.98 20.25
C GLN A 436 7.88 8.97 19.24
N LEU A 437 8.67 7.96 18.89
CA LEU A 437 8.21 6.84 18.07
C LEU A 437 7.80 5.68 19.00
N ILE A 438 6.67 5.06 18.71
CA ILE A 438 6.16 3.89 19.45
C ILE A 438 5.89 2.75 18.48
N ASN A 439 6.40 1.56 18.82
CA ASN A 439 6.04 0.33 18.11
C ASN A 439 5.02 -0.42 18.98
N PRO A 440 3.75 -0.55 18.58
CA PRO A 440 2.73 -1.20 19.40
C PRO A 440 2.92 -2.71 19.56
N HIS A 441 3.90 -3.29 18.85
CA HIS A 441 4.17 -4.72 18.85
C HIS A 441 5.50 -5.09 19.59
N THR A 442 6.08 -4.16 20.32
CA THR A 442 7.29 -4.38 21.14
C THR A 442 7.03 -4.09 22.62
#